data_8c6d901e22b487718b964042cd415746
#
_entry.id   8c6d901e22b487718b964042cd415746
#
_cell.length_a   1.000
_cell.length_b   1.000
_cell.length_c   1.000
_cell.angle_alpha   90.00
_cell.angle_beta   90.00
_cell.angle_gamma   90.00
#
_symmetry.space_group_name_H-M   'P 1'
#
loop_
_entity.id
_entity.type
_entity.pdbx_description
1 polymer ?
#
loop_
_entity_poly.entity_id
_entity_poly.type
_entity_poly.pdbx_seq_one_letter_code
_entity_poly.pdbx_strand_id
1 'polypeptide(L)'
;MLRLLCILCLIPVTTLLAEPQNVAKQKKVTSSLRVNPLIYDRTVMSGMDEVYKNIFTALENNSYFVIFEPNIGKNLSHFAKRWGEDYNKNKLTSIRSMVFCSSWYANKISNIDPGLLALCPLRITLYSKNKKTHILFVRPGKVAGSSKAQKIAKELEDDVIRTIEVAITGL
;
A
#
# COMPACT_ATOMS: atom_id res chain seq x y z
N MET A 1 73.18 56.07 -8.92
CA MET A 1 72.82 56.03 -7.50
C MET A 1 71.31 55.98 -7.40
N LEU A 2 70.71 54.80 -7.27
CA LEU A 2 69.27 54.62 -7.27
C LEU A 2 68.90 53.88 -5.97
N ARG A 3 68.20 54.58 -5.09
CA ARG A 3 67.72 54.07 -3.80
C ARG A 3 66.48 53.23 -4.01
N LEU A 4 66.57 51.89 -3.72
CA LEU A 4 65.44 51.00 -3.71
C LEU A 4 64.65 51.14 -2.42
N LEU A 5 63.41 51.58 -2.51
CA LEU A 5 62.49 51.68 -1.39
C LEU A 5 61.69 50.39 -1.26
N CYS A 6 62.02 49.60 -0.23
CA CYS A 6 61.18 48.41 0.12
C CYS A 6 59.92 48.86 0.84
N ILE A 7 58.80 48.71 0.21
CA ILE A 7 57.47 48.87 0.85
C ILE A 7 57.07 47.49 1.43
N LEU A 8 57.11 47.44 2.78
CA LEU A 8 56.59 46.27 3.53
C LEU A 8 55.05 46.33 3.52
N CYS A 9 54.42 45.43 2.73
CA CYS A 9 52.98 45.22 2.82
C CYS A 9 52.65 44.39 4.06
N LEU A 10 52.13 45.02 5.10
CA LEU A 10 51.49 44.33 6.24
C LEU A 10 50.09 43.81 5.80
N ILE A 11 49.96 42.50 5.67
CA ILE A 11 48.67 41.85 5.44
C ILE A 11 48.04 41.63 6.83
N PRO A 12 46.82 42.12 7.11
CA PRO A 12 46.11 41.78 8.34
C PRO A 12 45.64 40.30 8.26
N VAL A 13 46.09 39.52 9.24
CA VAL A 13 45.57 38.16 9.48
C VAL A 13 44.18 38.31 10.07
N THR A 14 43.16 38.17 9.23
CA THR A 14 41.77 38.01 9.68
C THR A 14 41.62 36.61 10.23
N THR A 15 41.52 36.50 11.55
CA THR A 15 41.09 35.26 12.25
C THR A 15 39.66 34.94 11.86
N LEU A 16 39.52 33.89 11.04
CA LEU A 16 38.21 33.28 10.71
C LEU A 16 37.71 32.58 11.98
N LEU A 17 36.78 33.22 12.70
CA LEU A 17 36.02 32.59 13.77
C LEU A 17 35.11 31.55 13.10
N ALA A 18 35.43 30.26 13.29
CA ALA A 18 34.57 29.15 12.87
C ALA A 18 33.25 29.25 13.68
N GLU A 19 32.17 29.53 12.99
CA GLU A 19 30.82 29.38 13.54
C GLU A 19 30.57 27.92 13.93
N PRO A 20 29.97 27.65 15.10
CA PRO A 20 29.60 26.28 15.45
C PRO A 20 28.51 25.82 14.49
N GLN A 21 28.83 24.83 13.68
CA GLN A 21 27.86 24.14 12.84
C GLN A 21 26.72 23.60 13.72
N ASN A 22 25.56 24.16 13.51
CA ASN A 22 24.31 23.74 14.11
C ASN A 22 24.04 22.30 13.64
N VAL A 23 24.43 21.30 14.47
CA VAL A 23 24.09 19.90 14.28
C VAL A 23 22.57 19.81 14.40
N ALA A 24 21.92 19.92 13.26
CA ALA A 24 20.49 19.72 13.14
C ALA A 24 20.17 18.34 13.76
N LYS A 25 19.48 18.38 14.90
CA LYS A 25 18.91 17.23 15.60
C LYS A 25 18.13 16.42 14.58
N GLN A 26 18.72 15.32 14.08
CA GLN A 26 18.01 14.35 13.28
C GLN A 26 16.82 13.86 14.11
N LYS A 27 15.67 14.41 13.80
CA LYS A 27 14.38 13.95 14.32
C LYS A 27 14.26 12.49 13.92
N LYS A 28 14.43 11.59 14.88
CA LYS A 28 14.21 10.14 14.73
C LYS A 28 12.81 9.99 14.17
N VAL A 29 12.70 9.78 12.86
CA VAL A 29 11.43 9.49 12.19
C VAL A 29 11.03 8.12 12.69
N THR A 30 10.26 8.10 13.78
CA THR A 30 9.52 6.93 14.19
C THR A 30 8.56 6.66 13.03
N SER A 31 8.87 5.66 12.23
CA SER A 31 7.99 5.13 11.20
C SER A 31 6.75 4.56 11.90
N SER A 32 5.84 5.44 12.31
CA SER A 32 4.46 5.04 12.48
C SER A 32 4.00 4.61 11.09
N LEU A 33 3.74 3.31 10.92
CA LEU A 33 3.06 2.78 9.73
C LEU A 33 1.85 3.67 9.50
N ARG A 34 1.91 4.56 8.50
CA ARG A 34 0.77 5.42 8.15
C ARG A 34 -0.28 4.49 7.61
N VAL A 35 -1.28 4.19 8.44
CA VAL A 35 -2.46 3.46 7.99
C VAL A 35 -3.07 4.28 6.86
N ASN A 36 -3.03 3.78 5.64
CA ASN A 36 -3.65 4.44 4.51
C ASN A 36 -5.17 4.33 4.68
N PRO A 37 -5.92 5.42 4.87
CA PRO A 37 -7.35 5.36 5.13
C PRO A 37 -8.17 4.80 3.97
N LEU A 38 -7.58 4.74 2.76
CA LEU A 38 -8.20 4.17 1.56
C LEU A 38 -8.03 2.66 1.46
N ILE A 39 -7.21 2.05 2.32
CA ILE A 39 -6.92 0.63 2.31
C ILE A 39 -7.39 0.02 3.64
N TYR A 40 -8.21 -1.01 3.54
CA TYR A 40 -8.40 -1.96 4.63
C TYR A 40 -7.21 -2.89 4.65
N ASP A 41 -6.54 -3.00 5.79
CA ASP A 41 -5.37 -3.86 6.01
C ASP A 41 -5.62 -4.69 7.27
N ARG A 42 -5.64 -6.00 7.11
CA ARG A 42 -5.80 -6.96 8.19
C ARG A 42 -4.69 -7.98 8.15
N THR A 43 -4.11 -8.30 9.30
CA THR A 43 -3.05 -9.31 9.43
C THR A 43 -3.53 -10.45 10.31
N VAL A 44 -3.30 -11.69 9.84
CA VAL A 44 -3.59 -12.93 10.59
C VAL A 44 -2.34 -13.79 10.71
N MET A 45 -2.29 -14.63 11.75
CA MET A 45 -1.16 -15.52 12.07
C MET A 45 -1.31 -16.90 11.39
N SER A 46 -1.96 -16.95 10.24
CA SER A 46 -2.24 -18.19 9.50
C SER A 46 -1.59 -18.18 8.12
N GLY A 47 -1.46 -19.37 7.53
CA GLY A 47 -0.86 -19.58 6.21
C GLY A 47 -1.70 -19.00 5.07
N MET A 48 -1.03 -18.60 3.98
CA MET A 48 -1.67 -18.01 2.80
C MET A 48 -2.81 -18.87 2.25
N ASP A 49 -2.61 -20.16 2.09
CA ASP A 49 -3.56 -21.02 1.40
C ASP A 49 -4.86 -21.18 2.20
N GLU A 50 -4.77 -21.27 3.52
CA GLU A 50 -5.91 -21.36 4.41
C GLU A 50 -6.71 -20.05 4.40
N VAL A 51 -6.05 -18.91 4.63
CA VAL A 51 -6.69 -17.59 4.59
C VAL A 51 -7.34 -17.32 3.24
N TYR A 52 -6.64 -17.65 2.16
CA TYR A 52 -7.12 -17.48 0.80
C TYR A 52 -8.39 -18.29 0.54
N LYS A 53 -8.37 -19.59 0.87
CA LYS A 53 -9.51 -20.50 0.70
C LYS A 53 -10.72 -20.03 1.50
N ASN A 54 -10.53 -19.63 2.75
CA ASN A 54 -11.62 -19.18 3.61
C ASN A 54 -12.29 -17.90 3.05
N ILE A 55 -11.50 -16.93 2.63
CA ILE A 55 -12.03 -15.69 2.03
C ILE A 55 -12.74 -15.99 0.71
N PHE A 56 -12.14 -16.83 -0.15
CA PHE A 56 -12.76 -17.26 -1.41
C PHE A 56 -14.14 -17.85 -1.17
N THR A 57 -14.23 -18.85 -0.28
CA THR A 57 -15.50 -19.52 0.06
C THR A 57 -16.53 -18.54 0.64
N ALA A 58 -16.09 -17.63 1.50
CA ALA A 58 -16.98 -16.63 2.09
C ALA A 58 -17.53 -15.63 1.05
N LEU A 59 -16.70 -15.21 0.08
CA LEU A 59 -17.13 -14.36 -1.01
C LEU A 59 -18.21 -15.05 -1.87
N GLU A 60 -17.95 -16.29 -2.33
CA GLU A 60 -18.90 -17.05 -3.14
C GLU A 60 -20.23 -17.28 -2.39
N ASN A 61 -20.18 -17.62 -1.10
CA ASN A 61 -21.37 -17.80 -0.26
C ASN A 61 -22.20 -16.51 -0.07
N ASN A 62 -21.55 -15.36 -0.19
CA ASN A 62 -22.19 -14.03 -0.09
C ASN A 62 -22.53 -13.40 -1.47
N SER A 63 -22.59 -14.23 -2.53
CA SER A 63 -22.90 -13.79 -3.90
C SER A 63 -21.92 -12.75 -4.47
N TYR A 64 -20.65 -12.86 -4.08
CA TYR A 64 -19.51 -12.20 -4.72
C TYR A 64 -18.80 -13.22 -5.61
N PHE A 65 -18.97 -13.12 -6.91
CA PHE A 65 -18.39 -14.07 -7.86
C PHE A 65 -16.92 -13.76 -8.11
N VAL A 66 -16.02 -14.68 -7.75
CA VAL A 66 -14.60 -14.58 -8.05
C VAL A 66 -14.37 -14.94 -9.52
N ILE A 67 -13.99 -13.96 -10.31
CA ILE A 67 -13.87 -14.07 -11.78
C ILE A 67 -12.43 -14.29 -12.25
N PHE A 68 -11.42 -13.97 -11.41
CA PHE A 68 -10.03 -14.12 -11.76
C PHE A 68 -9.14 -14.17 -10.50
N GLU A 69 -8.14 -15.07 -10.52
CA GLU A 69 -7.25 -15.35 -9.39
C GLU A 69 -5.77 -15.23 -9.78
N PRO A 70 -5.22 -14.00 -9.91
CA PRO A 70 -3.83 -13.84 -10.33
C PRO A 70 -2.86 -14.22 -9.21
N ASN A 71 -1.88 -15.09 -9.55
CA ASN A 71 -0.72 -15.34 -8.71
C ASN A 71 0.37 -14.31 -9.03
N ILE A 72 0.29 -13.17 -8.38
CA ILE A 72 1.18 -12.02 -8.61
C ILE A 72 2.63 -12.40 -8.27
N GLY A 73 2.85 -13.12 -7.16
CA GLY A 73 4.18 -13.55 -6.73
C GLY A 73 4.87 -14.44 -7.78
N LYS A 74 4.13 -15.39 -8.37
CA LYS A 74 4.63 -16.22 -9.46
C LYS A 74 4.97 -15.38 -10.71
N ASN A 75 4.11 -14.44 -11.07
CA ASN A 75 4.35 -13.58 -12.23
C ASN A 75 5.60 -12.71 -12.04
N LEU A 76 5.78 -12.12 -10.85
CA LEU A 76 6.97 -11.33 -10.53
C LEU A 76 8.25 -12.17 -10.54
N SER A 77 8.19 -13.43 -10.10
CA SER A 77 9.37 -14.32 -10.03
C SER A 77 10.00 -14.61 -11.40
N HIS A 78 9.23 -14.56 -12.48
CA HIS A 78 9.76 -14.70 -13.85
C HIS A 78 10.78 -13.61 -14.21
N PHE A 79 10.70 -12.45 -13.56
CA PHE A 79 11.59 -11.32 -13.80
C PHE A 79 12.70 -11.18 -12.77
N ALA A 80 12.79 -12.08 -11.78
CA ALA A 80 13.75 -12.00 -10.69
C ALA A 80 15.19 -11.82 -11.16
N LYS A 81 15.63 -12.62 -12.16
CA LYS A 81 16.97 -12.54 -12.73
C LYS A 81 17.24 -11.19 -13.41
N ARG A 82 16.22 -10.63 -14.09
CA ARG A 82 16.33 -9.34 -14.79
C ARG A 82 16.45 -8.16 -13.83
N TRP A 83 15.70 -8.21 -12.72
CA TRP A 83 15.64 -7.12 -11.74
C TRP A 83 16.73 -7.21 -10.65
N GLY A 84 17.39 -8.38 -10.49
CA GLY A 84 18.46 -8.57 -9.54
C GLY A 84 18.07 -8.12 -8.12
N GLU A 85 18.81 -7.17 -7.55
CA GLU A 85 18.58 -6.65 -6.20
C GLU A 85 17.28 -5.86 -6.05
N ASP A 86 16.66 -5.40 -7.14
CA ASP A 86 15.37 -4.73 -7.11
C ASP A 86 14.20 -5.71 -6.95
N TYR A 87 14.43 -7.00 -7.14
CA TYR A 87 13.40 -8.01 -6.97
C TYR A 87 13.10 -8.25 -5.50
N ASN A 88 11.80 -8.17 -5.15
CA ASN A 88 11.22 -8.58 -3.86
C ASN A 88 12.01 -8.10 -2.61
N LYS A 89 12.40 -6.83 -2.58
CA LYS A 89 13.14 -6.21 -1.46
C LYS A 89 12.46 -6.40 -0.10
N ASN A 90 11.15 -6.52 -0.09
CA ASN A 90 10.36 -6.78 1.13
C ASN A 90 10.37 -8.25 1.57
N LYS A 91 10.98 -9.16 0.80
CA LYS A 91 11.06 -10.60 1.08
C LYS A 91 9.67 -11.23 1.32
N LEU A 92 8.71 -10.88 0.47
CA LEU A 92 7.38 -11.48 0.50
C LEU A 92 7.45 -12.92 0.01
N THR A 93 6.84 -13.86 0.74
CA THR A 93 6.89 -15.29 0.40
C THR A 93 5.79 -15.70 -0.57
N SER A 94 4.68 -14.99 -0.58
CA SER A 94 3.57 -15.20 -1.51
C SER A 94 2.82 -13.89 -1.75
N ILE A 95 2.30 -13.70 -2.97
CA ILE A 95 1.41 -12.58 -3.30
C ILE A 95 0.33 -13.13 -4.23
N ARG A 96 -0.92 -13.11 -3.79
CA ARG A 96 -2.09 -13.60 -4.55
C ARG A 96 -3.19 -12.56 -4.51
N SER A 97 -4.10 -12.63 -5.47
CA SER A 97 -5.26 -11.74 -5.48
C SER A 97 -6.51 -12.51 -5.93
N MET A 98 -7.67 -12.05 -5.46
CA MET A 98 -8.99 -12.42 -5.96
C MET A 98 -9.61 -11.20 -6.58
N VAL A 99 -10.01 -11.30 -7.83
CA VAL A 99 -10.79 -10.29 -8.55
C VAL A 99 -12.22 -10.79 -8.60
N PHE A 100 -13.16 -10.02 -8.08
CA PHE A 100 -14.53 -10.45 -7.88
C PHE A 100 -15.55 -9.34 -8.16
N CYS A 101 -16.79 -9.70 -8.36
CA CYS A 101 -17.87 -8.77 -8.64
C CYS A 101 -19.15 -9.17 -7.88
N SER A 102 -19.96 -8.18 -7.52
CA SER A 102 -21.35 -8.35 -7.13
C SER A 102 -22.24 -7.63 -8.14
N SER A 103 -23.01 -8.38 -8.90
CA SER A 103 -23.94 -7.82 -9.90
C SER A 103 -24.96 -6.88 -9.28
N TRP A 104 -25.39 -7.16 -8.03
CA TRP A 104 -26.33 -6.32 -7.29
C TRP A 104 -25.77 -4.91 -7.04
N TYR A 105 -24.56 -4.82 -6.46
CA TYR A 105 -23.93 -3.52 -6.19
C TYR A 105 -23.52 -2.81 -7.47
N ALA A 106 -23.02 -3.55 -8.47
CA ALA A 106 -22.68 -2.97 -9.77
C ALA A 106 -23.89 -2.31 -10.42
N ASN A 107 -25.05 -2.97 -10.42
CA ASN A 107 -26.30 -2.42 -10.95
C ASN A 107 -26.74 -1.17 -10.17
N LYS A 108 -26.74 -1.21 -8.83
CA LYS A 108 -27.14 -0.06 -8.02
C LYS A 108 -26.24 1.16 -8.24
N ILE A 109 -24.92 0.93 -8.28
CA ILE A 109 -23.93 1.99 -8.48
C ILE A 109 -24.08 2.60 -9.88
N SER A 110 -24.19 1.76 -10.92
CA SER A 110 -24.29 2.22 -12.30
C SER A 110 -25.55 3.08 -12.56
N ASN A 111 -26.65 2.78 -11.85
CA ASN A 111 -27.89 3.54 -11.96
C ASN A 111 -27.79 4.95 -11.36
N ILE A 112 -26.85 5.17 -10.42
CA ILE A 112 -26.70 6.44 -9.70
C ILE A 112 -25.51 7.23 -10.26
N ASP A 113 -24.37 6.58 -10.44
CA ASP A 113 -23.11 7.16 -10.92
C ASP A 113 -22.30 6.12 -11.71
N PRO A 114 -22.50 6.05 -13.05
CA PRO A 114 -21.77 5.11 -13.89
C PRO A 114 -20.24 5.27 -13.83
N GLY A 115 -19.74 6.46 -13.47
CA GLY A 115 -18.29 6.72 -13.32
C GLY A 115 -17.64 5.86 -12.25
N LEU A 116 -18.40 5.46 -11.22
CA LEU A 116 -17.90 4.56 -10.18
C LEU A 116 -17.77 3.09 -10.61
N LEU A 117 -18.22 2.71 -11.80
CA LEU A 117 -17.89 1.40 -12.39
C LEU A 117 -16.39 1.21 -12.59
N ALA A 118 -15.60 2.27 -12.55
CA ALA A 118 -14.13 2.18 -12.47
C ALA A 118 -13.62 1.38 -11.26
N LEU A 119 -14.43 1.20 -10.21
CA LEU A 119 -14.15 0.34 -9.06
C LEU A 119 -14.55 -1.12 -9.27
N CYS A 120 -15.21 -1.46 -10.38
CA CYS A 120 -15.67 -2.81 -10.70
C CYS A 120 -14.81 -3.39 -11.86
N PRO A 121 -14.23 -4.58 -11.73
CA PRO A 121 -14.36 -5.48 -10.58
C PRO A 121 -13.54 -5.07 -9.37
N LEU A 122 -14.00 -5.53 -8.19
CA LEU A 122 -13.29 -5.35 -6.92
C LEU A 122 -12.10 -6.32 -6.81
N ARG A 123 -11.18 -6.03 -5.89
CA ARG A 123 -10.02 -6.88 -5.67
C ARG A 123 -9.61 -6.94 -4.21
N ILE A 124 -9.41 -8.15 -3.70
CA ILE A 124 -8.67 -8.41 -2.46
C ILE A 124 -7.30 -8.94 -2.84
N THR A 125 -6.24 -8.37 -2.26
CA THR A 125 -4.87 -8.84 -2.44
C THR A 125 -4.34 -9.35 -1.12
N LEU A 126 -3.73 -10.54 -1.13
CA LEU A 126 -3.07 -11.12 0.01
C LEU A 126 -1.57 -11.21 -0.25
N TYR A 127 -0.77 -10.94 0.78
CA TYR A 127 0.65 -11.28 0.74
C TYR A 127 1.09 -11.90 2.07
N SER A 128 2.10 -12.77 2.02
CA SER A 128 2.68 -13.38 3.21
C SER A 128 4.08 -12.87 3.47
N LYS A 129 4.36 -12.60 4.75
CA LYS A 129 5.66 -12.21 5.26
C LYS A 129 5.81 -12.68 6.71
N ASN A 130 6.97 -13.28 7.05
CA ASN A 130 7.26 -13.71 8.42
C ASN A 130 6.15 -14.60 9.04
N LYS A 131 5.66 -15.58 8.29
CA LYS A 131 4.56 -16.49 8.68
C LYS A 131 3.22 -15.80 8.98
N LYS A 132 3.05 -14.57 8.57
CA LYS A 132 1.80 -13.82 8.66
C LYS A 132 1.22 -13.61 7.28
N THR A 133 -0.10 -13.61 7.18
CA THR A 133 -0.82 -13.25 5.97
C THR A 133 -1.49 -11.90 6.16
N HIS A 134 -1.21 -10.98 5.26
CA HIS A 134 -1.81 -9.66 5.17
C HIS A 134 -2.90 -9.68 4.10
N ILE A 135 -4.03 -9.08 4.40
CA ILE A 135 -5.22 -8.99 3.56
C ILE A 135 -5.47 -7.52 3.27
N LEU A 136 -5.42 -7.14 2.00
CA LEU A 136 -5.57 -5.76 1.56
C LEU A 136 -6.81 -5.62 0.69
N PHE A 137 -7.61 -4.60 0.97
CA PHE A 137 -8.78 -4.26 0.17
C PHE A 137 -8.89 -2.74 0.01
N VAL A 138 -9.03 -2.27 -1.23
CA VAL A 138 -9.31 -0.85 -1.49
C VAL A 138 -10.73 -0.56 -1.02
N ARG A 139 -10.92 0.49 -0.24
CA ARG A 139 -12.21 0.85 0.38
C ARG A 139 -13.07 1.67 -0.60
N PRO A 140 -14.08 1.06 -1.26
CA PRO A 140 -14.89 1.74 -2.27
C PRO A 140 -15.62 2.96 -1.73
N GLY A 141 -16.14 2.89 -0.51
CA GLY A 141 -16.84 3.99 0.14
C GLY A 141 -15.94 5.20 0.42
N LYS A 142 -14.62 4.98 0.58
CA LYS A 142 -13.65 6.07 0.72
C LYS A 142 -13.24 6.65 -0.62
N VAL A 143 -13.09 5.79 -1.64
CA VAL A 143 -12.73 6.23 -3.00
C VAL A 143 -13.87 6.97 -3.68
N ALA A 144 -15.10 6.56 -3.41
CA ALA A 144 -16.30 7.21 -3.97
C ALA A 144 -16.42 8.70 -3.60
N GLY A 145 -15.81 9.15 -2.51
CA GLY A 145 -15.72 10.56 -2.13
C GLY A 145 -17.08 11.25 -2.09
N SER A 146 -17.27 12.28 -2.94
CA SER A 146 -18.49 13.08 -3.05
C SER A 146 -19.51 12.55 -4.08
N SER A 147 -19.30 11.35 -4.64
CA SER A 147 -20.23 10.75 -5.60
C SER A 147 -21.63 10.57 -4.99
N LYS A 148 -22.66 10.72 -5.80
CA LYS A 148 -24.04 10.43 -5.42
C LYS A 148 -24.25 8.97 -5.00
N ALA A 149 -23.40 8.05 -5.49
CA ALA A 149 -23.43 6.63 -5.14
C ALA A 149 -22.55 6.30 -3.91
N GLN A 150 -21.94 7.29 -3.24
CA GLN A 150 -21.04 7.07 -2.10
C GLN A 150 -21.65 6.20 -0.99
N LYS A 151 -22.94 6.39 -0.70
CA LYS A 151 -23.65 5.58 0.31
C LYS A 151 -23.66 4.10 -0.08
N ILE A 152 -23.98 3.79 -1.34
CA ILE A 152 -24.00 2.41 -1.85
C ILE A 152 -22.58 1.81 -1.89
N ALA A 153 -21.58 2.61 -2.29
CA ALA A 153 -20.17 2.18 -2.25
C ALA A 153 -19.70 1.89 -0.81
N LYS A 154 -20.19 2.63 0.17
CA LYS A 154 -19.91 2.38 1.59
C LYS A 154 -20.61 1.12 2.10
N GLU A 155 -21.86 0.87 1.71
CA GLU A 155 -22.57 -0.37 2.04
C GLU A 155 -21.82 -1.59 1.46
N LEU A 156 -21.39 -1.51 0.21
CA LEU A 156 -20.55 -2.52 -0.43
C LEU A 156 -19.23 -2.75 0.33
N GLU A 157 -18.53 -1.67 0.71
CA GLU A 157 -17.30 -1.75 1.50
C GLU A 157 -17.52 -2.52 2.81
N ASP A 158 -18.56 -2.14 3.55
CA ASP A 158 -18.85 -2.74 4.86
C ASP A 158 -19.22 -4.21 4.74
N ASP A 159 -19.93 -4.57 3.69
CA ASP A 159 -20.34 -5.95 3.41
C ASP A 159 -19.14 -6.83 3.07
N VAL A 160 -18.23 -6.36 2.20
CA VAL A 160 -17.00 -7.08 1.86
C VAL A 160 -16.07 -7.21 3.09
N ILE A 161 -15.90 -6.14 3.87
CA ILE A 161 -15.05 -6.19 5.08
C ILE A 161 -15.63 -7.19 6.08
N ARG A 162 -16.94 -7.19 6.31
CA ARG A 162 -17.61 -8.16 7.19
C ARG A 162 -17.41 -9.60 6.68
N THR A 163 -17.53 -9.83 5.37
CA THR A 163 -17.27 -11.13 4.75
C THR A 163 -15.84 -11.61 5.02
N ILE A 164 -14.85 -10.71 4.89
CA ILE A 164 -13.45 -11.01 5.21
C ILE A 164 -13.29 -11.35 6.70
N GLU A 165 -13.82 -10.51 7.61
CA GLU A 165 -13.66 -10.71 9.07
C GLU A 165 -14.30 -12.03 9.53
N VAL A 166 -15.46 -12.40 8.98
CA VAL A 166 -16.09 -13.70 9.27
C VAL A 166 -15.21 -14.85 8.77
N ALA A 167 -14.65 -14.73 7.56
CA ALA A 167 -13.82 -15.78 6.95
C ALA A 167 -12.54 -16.06 7.74
N ILE A 168 -12.02 -15.08 8.46
CA ILE A 168 -10.76 -15.17 9.22
C ILE A 168 -10.98 -15.33 10.72
N THR A 169 -12.22 -15.44 11.18
CA THR A 169 -12.52 -15.68 12.59
C THR A 169 -11.92 -17.02 13.03
N GLY A 170 -11.08 -16.99 14.07
CA GLY A 170 -10.40 -18.17 14.62
C GLY A 170 -9.06 -18.54 13.98
N LEU A 171 -8.52 -17.72 13.04
CA LEU A 171 -7.20 -17.89 12.43
C LEU A 171 -6.09 -17.15 13.18
#